data_cd26ecb6b9de40230c4aae973af16cd6
#
_entry.id   cd26ecb6b9de40230c4aae973af16cd6
#
_cell.length_a   1.000
_cell.length_b   1.000
_cell.length_c   1.000
_cell.angle_alpha   90.00
_cell.angle_beta   90.00
_cell.angle_gamma   90.00
#
_symmetry.space_group_name_H-M   'P 1'
#
loop_
_entity.id
_entity.type
_entity.pdbx_description
1 polymer ?
#
loop_
_entity_poly.entity_id
_entity_poly.type
_entity_poly.pdbx_seq_one_letter_code
_entity_poly.pdbx_strand_id
1 'polypeptide(L)'
;MVKLATAAAAVAMVAGCTSGSTGPTVLTVLASAELADLGPVLTQLRQETGIELRMTHEGTVSASARVAAGSAGHDLAWLSSDHLLRLRTEQLPLRENIMMSPLVIGLEPAAAARLRAAARGEPTWADVAGLAAAGELRYVLSDPRVSGSGLFTLIGAATAAAGTGAALRPEDVRCDRLRSFLTGRAASAGSAEQPAAEYARVHGDVDAVVAYESTLVSLNASKSLPEPLELVYPRDGVVLADYPLMLLDTGKRTAYDTAVAWLRGPDGQRAIMRTTARRPVDPAVERPEALARPLGTGLYFPGRQEVVDALLAAYDRAGEPVRIVYVLDYSTSMRGPRIAGLRRTFEVLAGHGGFEQFHVGETVTVLRFAGTVLEERTTTVAGRPDLDALRASVSANDLTDGTAIWSALDRAYRVAGKGNVIVVTDGENNTGMTPQEFTAAWPTPPVPTWVVRLDGADPVRLADVATRTGGRAVDADADSLLTALRSIRGC
;
A
#
# COMPACT_ATOMS: atom_id res chain seq x y z
N MET A 1 -55.40 15.72 94.48
CA MET A 1 -55.40 16.52 93.26
C MET A 1 -54.08 16.30 92.56
N VAL A 2 -54.14 15.44 91.55
CA VAL A 2 -52.94 15.08 90.79
C VAL A 2 -53.05 15.66 89.41
N LYS A 3 -52.07 16.49 88.99
CA LYS A 3 -52.03 17.07 87.65
C LYS A 3 -51.17 16.11 86.75
N LEU A 4 -51.80 15.54 85.77
CA LEU A 4 -51.14 14.88 84.68
C LEU A 4 -50.51 15.91 83.73
N ALA A 5 -49.23 15.79 83.42
CA ALA A 5 -48.55 16.49 82.36
C ALA A 5 -48.38 15.61 81.17
N THR A 6 -48.98 15.89 80.05
CA THR A 6 -48.85 15.22 78.78
C THR A 6 -47.60 15.77 78.05
N ALA A 7 -46.61 14.89 77.83
CA ALA A 7 -45.46 15.21 77.00
C ALA A 7 -45.77 14.83 75.54
N ALA A 8 -45.78 15.81 74.64
CA ALA A 8 -45.81 15.58 73.17
C ALA A 8 -44.40 15.33 72.61
N ALA A 9 -44.16 14.14 72.10
CA ALA A 9 -42.96 13.83 71.40
C ALA A 9 -43.06 14.26 69.94
N ALA A 10 -42.27 15.24 69.54
CA ALA A 10 -42.11 15.65 68.15
C ALA A 10 -41.08 14.72 67.47
N VAL A 11 -41.56 13.88 66.54
CA VAL A 11 -40.69 13.08 65.64
C VAL A 11 -40.23 13.97 64.49
N ALA A 12 -38.97 14.42 64.51
CA ALA A 12 -38.34 15.09 63.38
C ALA A 12 -37.94 14.03 62.36
N MET A 13 -38.64 13.91 61.23
CA MET A 13 -38.18 13.20 60.06
C MET A 13 -37.03 13.99 59.40
N VAL A 14 -35.81 13.52 59.59
CA VAL A 14 -34.67 13.98 58.81
C VAL A 14 -34.73 13.24 57.45
N ALA A 15 -35.27 13.93 56.42
CA ALA A 15 -35.13 13.51 55.04
C ALA A 15 -33.67 13.71 54.64
N GLY A 16 -32.88 12.65 54.79
CA GLY A 16 -31.49 12.59 54.29
C GLY A 16 -31.53 12.55 52.79
N CYS A 17 -31.35 13.70 52.13
CA CYS A 17 -30.93 13.75 50.72
C CYS A 17 -29.50 13.23 50.68
N THR A 18 -29.32 11.92 50.46
CA THR A 18 -28.07 11.36 49.98
C THR A 18 -27.92 11.80 48.53
N SER A 19 -27.34 13.01 48.34
CA SER A 19 -26.69 13.35 47.08
C SER A 19 -25.49 12.41 46.93
N GLY A 20 -25.73 11.20 46.42
CA GLY A 20 -24.71 10.35 45.91
C GLY A 20 -24.01 11.10 44.81
N SER A 21 -22.80 11.59 45.06
CA SER A 21 -21.92 12.03 43.98
C SER A 21 -21.54 10.74 43.18
N THR A 22 -22.38 10.43 42.22
CA THR A 22 -22.03 9.40 41.23
C THR A 22 -20.90 9.99 40.43
N GLY A 23 -19.68 9.52 40.70
CA GLY A 23 -18.52 9.82 39.86
C GLY A 23 -18.85 9.47 38.41
N PRO A 24 -18.03 9.91 37.45
CA PRO A 24 -18.27 9.61 36.04
C PRO A 24 -18.37 8.11 35.81
N THR A 25 -19.28 7.69 34.93
CA THR A 25 -19.31 6.32 34.45
C THR A 25 -18.11 6.09 33.54
N VAL A 26 -17.18 5.23 33.96
CA VAL A 26 -15.95 4.93 33.21
C VAL A 26 -16.20 3.78 32.25
N LEU A 27 -15.82 3.97 30.99
CA LEU A 27 -15.75 2.94 29.95
C LEU A 27 -14.31 2.81 29.46
N THR A 28 -13.77 1.60 29.52
CA THR A 28 -12.43 1.29 28.97
C THR A 28 -12.52 1.05 27.48
N VAL A 29 -11.59 1.65 26.72
CA VAL A 29 -11.63 1.63 25.24
C VAL A 29 -10.29 1.17 24.68
N LEU A 30 -10.31 0.09 23.90
CA LEU A 30 -9.18 -0.27 23.02
C LEU A 30 -9.24 0.60 21.76
N ALA A 31 -8.28 1.50 21.58
CA ALA A 31 -8.34 2.55 20.58
C ALA A 31 -7.17 2.48 19.60
N SER A 32 -7.41 2.85 18.34
CA SER A 32 -6.34 3.06 17.38
C SER A 32 -5.39 4.17 17.84
N ALA A 33 -4.09 4.02 17.58
CA ALA A 33 -3.02 4.91 18.07
C ALA A 33 -3.23 6.37 17.64
N GLU A 34 -3.75 6.60 16.42
CA GLU A 34 -4.05 7.94 15.88
C GLU A 34 -5.17 8.68 16.62
N LEU A 35 -5.94 8.01 17.50
CA LEU A 35 -7.01 8.63 18.29
C LEU A 35 -6.47 9.31 19.57
N ALA A 36 -5.16 9.31 19.78
CA ALA A 36 -4.54 9.97 20.95
C ALA A 36 -4.79 11.49 20.98
N ASP A 37 -5.15 12.08 19.84
CA ASP A 37 -5.48 13.52 19.71
C ASP A 37 -6.88 13.89 20.21
N LEU A 38 -7.73 12.91 20.55
CA LEU A 38 -9.10 13.16 21.03
C LEU A 38 -9.20 13.68 22.47
N GLY A 39 -8.11 13.81 23.22
CA GLY A 39 -8.14 14.19 24.63
C GLY A 39 -9.08 15.35 24.99
N PRO A 40 -9.04 16.51 24.30
CA PRO A 40 -9.95 17.64 24.56
C PRO A 40 -11.42 17.29 24.33
N VAL A 41 -11.73 16.51 23.27
CA VAL A 41 -13.10 16.06 22.93
C VAL A 41 -13.63 15.14 24.02
N LEU A 42 -12.82 14.19 24.49
CA LEU A 42 -13.20 13.26 25.57
C LEU A 42 -13.43 13.98 26.91
N THR A 43 -12.67 15.04 27.15
CA THR A 43 -12.88 15.91 28.34
C THR A 43 -14.26 16.59 28.26
N GLN A 44 -14.63 17.14 27.10
CA GLN A 44 -15.94 17.76 26.90
C GLN A 44 -17.07 16.74 27.00
N LEU A 45 -16.94 15.57 26.36
CA LEU A 45 -17.88 14.44 26.49
C LEU A 45 -18.16 14.13 27.97
N ARG A 46 -17.09 13.97 28.78
CA ARG A 46 -17.21 13.67 30.20
C ARG A 46 -17.96 14.78 30.96
N GLN A 47 -17.66 16.04 30.67
CA GLN A 47 -18.29 17.18 31.34
C GLN A 47 -19.77 17.25 31.04
N GLU A 48 -20.19 16.97 29.80
CA GLU A 48 -21.58 17.14 29.37
C GLU A 48 -22.46 15.91 29.63
N THR A 49 -21.83 14.69 29.62
CA THR A 49 -22.61 13.45 29.75
C THR A 49 -22.35 12.65 31.03
N GLY A 50 -21.29 12.96 31.75
CA GLY A 50 -20.83 12.14 32.88
C GLY A 50 -20.15 10.82 32.44
N ILE A 51 -19.92 10.59 31.13
CA ILE A 51 -19.25 9.39 30.61
C ILE A 51 -17.76 9.70 30.41
N GLU A 52 -16.90 8.90 31.06
CA GLU A 52 -15.44 8.96 30.84
C GLU A 52 -15.00 7.80 29.95
N LEU A 53 -14.44 8.10 28.77
CA LEU A 53 -13.78 7.10 27.91
C LEU A 53 -12.29 7.05 28.24
N ARG A 54 -11.85 5.91 28.80
CA ARG A 54 -10.44 5.69 29.18
C ARG A 54 -9.76 4.89 28.08
N MET A 55 -8.94 5.58 27.25
CA MET A 55 -8.33 5.04 26.05
C MET A 55 -7.05 4.27 26.36
N THR A 56 -6.91 3.07 25.74
CA THR A 56 -5.65 2.33 25.62
C THR A 56 -5.33 2.25 24.13
N HIS A 57 -4.20 2.84 23.71
CA HIS A 57 -3.87 2.97 22.31
C HIS A 57 -3.03 1.80 21.81
N GLU A 58 -3.39 1.28 20.63
CA GLU A 58 -2.70 0.20 19.93
C GLU A 58 -2.88 0.38 18.42
N GLY A 59 -2.02 -0.26 17.58
CA GLY A 59 -2.21 -0.23 16.14
C GLY A 59 -3.50 -0.94 15.71
N THR A 60 -4.21 -0.38 14.73
CA THR A 60 -5.52 -0.90 14.28
C THR A 60 -5.50 -2.37 13.90
N VAL A 61 -4.41 -2.84 13.26
CA VAL A 61 -4.29 -4.25 12.80
C VAL A 61 -4.21 -5.19 14.00
N SER A 62 -3.39 -4.86 15.00
CA SER A 62 -3.24 -5.64 16.23
C SER A 62 -4.50 -5.59 17.08
N ALA A 63 -5.08 -4.39 17.25
CA ALA A 63 -6.33 -4.21 18.01
C ALA A 63 -7.48 -5.00 17.39
N SER A 64 -7.62 -5.00 16.05
CA SER A 64 -8.62 -5.82 15.34
C SER A 64 -8.46 -7.31 15.62
N ALA A 65 -7.22 -7.81 15.69
CA ALA A 65 -6.95 -9.21 16.01
C ALA A 65 -7.37 -9.57 17.44
N ARG A 66 -7.10 -8.69 18.42
CA ARG A 66 -7.52 -8.88 19.82
C ARG A 66 -9.03 -8.86 19.98
N VAL A 67 -9.73 -7.96 19.28
CA VAL A 67 -11.20 -7.91 19.28
C VAL A 67 -11.77 -9.20 18.69
N ALA A 68 -11.26 -9.65 17.53
CA ALA A 68 -11.70 -10.90 16.88
C ALA A 68 -11.50 -12.12 17.76
N ALA A 69 -10.41 -12.18 18.53
CA ALA A 69 -10.10 -13.27 19.46
C ALA A 69 -10.89 -13.19 20.79
N GLY A 70 -11.74 -12.18 21.01
CA GLY A 70 -12.43 -11.95 22.28
C GLY A 70 -11.47 -11.61 23.45
N SER A 71 -10.24 -11.23 23.16
CA SER A 71 -9.18 -10.97 24.15
C SER A 71 -8.88 -9.47 24.35
N ALA A 72 -9.78 -8.57 23.91
CA ALA A 72 -9.59 -7.15 24.01
C ALA A 72 -9.50 -6.65 25.48
N GLY A 73 -10.29 -7.25 26.38
CA GLY A 73 -10.28 -6.90 27.80
C GLY A 73 -10.75 -5.47 28.10
N HIS A 74 -11.59 -4.89 27.23
CA HIS A 74 -12.13 -3.54 27.30
C HIS A 74 -13.64 -3.55 27.10
N ASP A 75 -14.32 -2.49 27.56
CA ASP A 75 -15.76 -2.33 27.38
C ASP A 75 -16.12 -1.99 25.93
N LEU A 76 -15.25 -1.22 25.28
CA LEU A 76 -15.41 -0.71 23.92
C LEU A 76 -14.13 -0.95 23.08
N ALA A 77 -14.30 -0.92 21.74
CA ALA A 77 -13.19 -0.71 20.81
C ALA A 77 -13.49 0.48 19.89
N TRP A 78 -12.49 1.31 19.61
CA TRP A 78 -12.58 2.44 18.69
C TRP A 78 -11.42 2.42 17.71
N LEU A 79 -11.66 1.86 16.55
CA LEU A 79 -10.63 1.60 15.55
C LEU A 79 -10.75 2.58 14.38
N SER A 80 -9.69 2.71 13.55
CA SER A 80 -9.78 3.51 12.33
C SER A 80 -10.73 2.88 11.31
N SER A 81 -10.93 1.55 11.39
CA SER A 81 -11.88 0.80 10.58
C SER A 81 -12.15 -0.57 11.21
N ASP A 82 -13.30 -1.16 10.91
CA ASP A 82 -13.66 -2.53 11.30
C ASP A 82 -13.48 -3.57 10.16
N HIS A 83 -12.97 -3.16 9.01
CA HIS A 83 -12.88 -4.06 7.84
C HIS A 83 -12.07 -5.32 8.12
N LEU A 84 -10.93 -5.20 8.84
CA LEU A 84 -10.15 -6.38 9.24
C LEU A 84 -10.89 -7.29 10.23
N LEU A 85 -11.69 -6.71 11.11
CA LEU A 85 -12.51 -7.48 12.03
C LEU A 85 -13.55 -8.30 11.27
N ARG A 86 -14.17 -7.72 10.24
CA ARG A 86 -15.15 -8.41 9.38
C ARG A 86 -14.58 -9.60 8.61
N LEU A 87 -13.26 -9.62 8.34
CA LEU A 87 -12.61 -10.77 7.72
C LEU A 87 -12.38 -11.94 8.70
N ARG A 88 -12.41 -11.66 10.01
CA ARG A 88 -11.99 -12.60 11.06
C ARG A 88 -13.14 -13.12 11.91
N THR A 89 -14.28 -12.47 11.88
CA THR A 89 -15.46 -12.91 12.65
C THR A 89 -16.75 -12.52 11.94
N GLU A 90 -17.74 -13.44 12.01
CA GLU A 90 -19.11 -13.19 11.54
C GLU A 90 -19.93 -12.43 12.60
N GLN A 91 -19.53 -12.51 13.87
CA GLN A 91 -20.20 -11.86 14.98
C GLN A 91 -19.58 -10.49 15.25
N LEU A 92 -20.09 -9.50 14.56
CA LEU A 92 -19.63 -8.11 14.75
C LEU A 92 -20.30 -7.48 15.98
N PRO A 93 -19.54 -6.74 16.81
CA PRO A 93 -20.11 -5.90 17.87
C PRO A 93 -21.06 -4.86 17.30
N LEU A 94 -22.02 -4.40 18.13
CA LEU A 94 -22.77 -3.19 17.82
C LEU A 94 -21.79 -2.04 17.62
N ARG A 95 -21.99 -1.24 16.58
CA ARG A 95 -21.07 -0.17 16.23
C ARG A 95 -21.77 1.03 15.61
N GLU A 96 -21.15 2.19 15.79
CA GLU A 96 -21.52 3.44 15.14
C GLU A 96 -20.28 4.15 14.60
N ASN A 97 -20.34 4.59 13.36
CA ASN A 97 -19.29 5.42 12.76
C ASN A 97 -19.38 6.83 13.33
N ILE A 98 -18.27 7.33 13.85
CA ILE A 98 -18.23 8.60 14.58
C ILE A 98 -17.68 9.74 13.72
N MET A 99 -16.72 9.48 12.88
CA MET A 99 -16.01 10.48 12.07
C MET A 99 -15.36 9.81 10.87
N MET A 100 -14.80 10.58 9.95
CA MET A 100 -14.15 10.05 8.74
C MET A 100 -12.82 10.75 8.46
N SER A 101 -11.88 10.05 7.82
CA SER A 101 -10.69 10.65 7.25
C SER A 101 -10.19 9.81 6.07
N PRO A 102 -10.02 10.40 4.87
CA PRO A 102 -9.44 9.68 3.75
C PRO A 102 -7.94 9.53 3.95
N LEU A 103 -7.37 8.45 3.36
CA LEU A 103 -5.94 8.30 3.22
C LEU A 103 -5.47 9.16 2.03
N VAL A 104 -4.48 10.02 2.25
CA VAL A 104 -3.95 10.95 1.25
C VAL A 104 -2.43 11.03 1.32
N ILE A 105 -1.83 11.72 0.36
CA ILE A 105 -0.38 11.90 0.29
C ILE A 105 -0.06 13.37 0.55
N GLY A 106 0.71 13.64 1.60
CA GLY A 106 1.28 14.95 1.86
C GLY A 106 2.65 15.06 1.21
N LEU A 107 2.84 16.04 0.33
CA LEU A 107 4.10 16.24 -0.39
C LEU A 107 4.68 17.62 -0.10
N GLU A 108 6.01 17.71 -0.05
CA GLU A 108 6.68 18.99 -0.15
C GLU A 108 6.31 19.69 -1.45
N PRO A 109 6.25 21.03 -1.51
CA PRO A 109 5.81 21.76 -2.71
C PRO A 109 6.59 21.39 -3.98
N ALA A 110 7.91 21.19 -3.87
CA ALA A 110 8.74 20.77 -4.99
C ALA A 110 8.40 19.35 -5.50
N ALA A 111 8.13 18.41 -4.59
CA ALA A 111 7.73 17.05 -4.92
C ALA A 111 6.32 17.01 -5.53
N ALA A 112 5.40 17.82 -4.99
CA ALA A 112 4.07 17.98 -5.56
C ALA A 112 4.10 18.54 -6.99
N ALA A 113 4.99 19.51 -7.26
CA ALA A 113 5.20 20.03 -8.61
C ALA A 113 5.73 18.93 -9.56
N ARG A 114 6.72 18.13 -9.13
CA ARG A 114 7.22 16.98 -9.92
C ARG A 114 6.11 15.98 -10.21
N LEU A 115 5.30 15.64 -9.21
CA LEU A 115 4.20 14.68 -9.38
C LEU A 115 3.15 15.21 -10.37
N ARG A 116 2.77 16.48 -10.27
CA ARG A 116 1.85 17.09 -11.25
C ARG A 116 2.43 17.14 -12.67
N ALA A 117 3.71 17.37 -12.81
CA ALA A 117 4.38 17.39 -14.13
C ALA A 117 4.43 15.97 -14.75
N ALA A 118 4.58 14.92 -13.94
CA ALA A 118 4.56 13.54 -14.40
C ALA A 118 3.14 13.03 -14.74
N ALA A 119 2.13 13.55 -14.05
CA ALA A 119 0.74 13.14 -14.21
C ALA A 119 0.10 13.71 -15.47
N ARG A 120 -0.77 12.93 -16.12
CA ARG A 120 -1.64 13.38 -17.23
C ARG A 120 -2.98 13.88 -16.68
N GLY A 121 -2.96 14.89 -15.81
CA GLY A 121 -4.12 15.42 -15.11
C GLY A 121 -3.95 15.35 -13.60
N GLU A 122 -5.03 15.04 -12.85
CA GLU A 122 -4.92 14.82 -11.40
C GLU A 122 -4.07 13.57 -11.12
N PRO A 123 -3.11 13.64 -10.16
CA PRO A 123 -2.21 12.53 -9.86
C PRO A 123 -2.92 11.24 -9.44
N THR A 124 -2.31 10.12 -9.78
CA THR A 124 -2.74 8.75 -9.45
C THR A 124 -1.71 8.02 -8.61
N TRP A 125 -2.09 6.88 -8.01
CA TRP A 125 -1.13 5.97 -7.37
C TRP A 125 -0.07 5.47 -8.35
N ALA A 126 -0.42 5.33 -9.64
CA ALA A 126 0.54 4.92 -10.67
C ALA A 126 1.61 6.00 -10.92
N ASP A 127 1.25 7.28 -10.89
CA ASP A 127 2.21 8.39 -11.03
C ASP A 127 3.18 8.42 -9.84
N VAL A 128 2.65 8.19 -8.62
CA VAL A 128 3.47 8.07 -7.40
C VAL A 128 4.44 6.89 -7.52
N ALA A 129 3.94 5.71 -7.96
CA ALA A 129 4.78 4.52 -8.14
C ALA A 129 5.87 4.74 -9.21
N GLY A 130 5.57 5.47 -10.29
CA GLY A 130 6.53 5.80 -11.33
C GLY A 130 7.68 6.67 -10.83
N LEU A 131 7.39 7.72 -10.08
CA LEU A 131 8.42 8.57 -9.46
C LEU A 131 9.22 7.82 -8.40
N ALA A 132 8.55 7.00 -7.58
CA ALA A 132 9.21 6.16 -6.58
C ALA A 132 10.18 5.17 -7.23
N ALA A 133 9.74 4.46 -8.28
CA ALA A 133 10.57 3.52 -9.03
C ALA A 133 11.79 4.19 -9.68
N ALA A 134 11.66 5.43 -10.14
CA ALA A 134 12.75 6.22 -10.70
C ALA A 134 13.70 6.83 -9.63
N GLY A 135 13.39 6.67 -8.33
CA GLY A 135 14.14 7.29 -7.24
C GLY A 135 13.90 8.79 -7.10
N GLU A 136 12.85 9.32 -7.73
CA GLU A 136 12.51 10.75 -7.76
C GLU A 136 11.48 11.14 -6.68
N LEU A 137 10.96 10.17 -5.93
CA LEU A 137 10.04 10.38 -4.82
C LEU A 137 10.34 9.40 -3.68
N ARG A 138 10.66 9.94 -2.53
CA ARG A 138 10.85 9.18 -1.28
C ARG A 138 9.80 9.62 -0.26
N TYR A 139 9.22 8.65 0.47
CA TYR A 139 8.14 8.96 1.40
C TYR A 139 8.16 8.09 2.65
N VAL A 140 7.59 8.63 3.71
CA VAL A 140 7.29 7.89 4.94
C VAL A 140 5.98 7.13 4.77
N LEU A 141 5.99 5.88 5.21
CA LEU A 141 4.84 4.98 5.23
C LEU A 141 4.81 4.24 6.58
N SER A 142 3.65 4.21 7.23
CA SER A 142 3.45 3.37 8.42
C SER A 142 3.58 1.88 8.10
N ASP A 143 4.03 1.10 9.08
CA ASP A 143 4.11 -0.36 8.92
C ASP A 143 2.71 -0.97 8.76
N PRO A 144 2.39 -1.60 7.61
CA PRO A 144 1.07 -2.16 7.34
C PRO A 144 0.73 -3.39 8.20
N ARG A 145 1.72 -3.96 8.90
CA ARG A 145 1.53 -5.12 9.79
C ARG A 145 0.88 -4.72 11.12
N VAL A 146 0.95 -3.45 11.46
CA VAL A 146 0.42 -2.92 12.74
C VAL A 146 -0.54 -1.74 12.53
N SER A 147 -0.30 -0.90 11.53
CA SER A 147 -1.03 0.33 11.27
C SER A 147 -2.14 0.19 10.22
N GLY A 148 -3.30 0.77 10.49
CA GLY A 148 -4.41 0.87 9.55
C GLY A 148 -4.04 1.71 8.32
N SER A 149 -3.38 2.87 8.49
CA SER A 149 -2.97 3.73 7.38
C SER A 149 -1.94 3.06 6.48
N GLY A 150 -1.01 2.28 7.04
CA GLY A 150 -0.06 1.48 6.26
C GLY A 150 -0.75 0.43 5.41
N LEU A 151 -1.67 -0.35 6.00
CA LEU A 151 -2.43 -1.36 5.25
C LEU A 151 -3.32 -0.72 4.17
N PHE A 152 -3.98 0.39 4.48
CA PHE A 152 -4.80 1.13 3.52
C PHE A 152 -3.98 1.67 2.35
N THR A 153 -2.72 2.07 2.60
CA THR A 153 -1.79 2.48 1.54
C THR A 153 -1.49 1.31 0.60
N LEU A 154 -1.21 0.11 1.12
CA LEU A 154 -0.99 -1.08 0.29
C LEU A 154 -2.23 -1.43 -0.53
N ILE A 155 -3.43 -1.35 0.06
CA ILE A 155 -4.69 -1.59 -0.65
C ILE A 155 -4.88 -0.59 -1.79
N GLY A 156 -4.64 0.71 -1.53
CA GLY A 156 -4.74 1.76 -2.53
C GLY A 156 -3.79 1.52 -3.71
N ALA A 157 -2.51 1.34 -3.42
CA ALA A 157 -1.49 1.06 -4.42
C ALA A 157 -1.76 -0.24 -5.20
N ALA A 158 -2.18 -1.33 -4.52
CA ALA A 158 -2.47 -2.61 -5.17
C ALA A 158 -3.72 -2.54 -6.06
N THR A 159 -4.78 -1.83 -5.65
CA THR A 159 -5.99 -1.65 -6.45
C THR A 159 -5.67 -0.88 -7.73
N ALA A 160 -4.89 0.18 -7.63
CA ALA A 160 -4.41 0.93 -8.79
C ALA A 160 -3.50 0.07 -9.69
N ALA A 161 -2.58 -0.69 -9.10
CA ALA A 161 -1.70 -1.61 -9.83
C ALA A 161 -2.47 -2.71 -10.58
N ALA A 162 -3.55 -3.22 -9.98
CA ALA A 162 -4.44 -4.19 -10.63
C ALA A 162 -5.28 -3.56 -11.75
N GLY A 163 -5.49 -2.23 -11.72
CA GLY A 163 -6.37 -1.53 -12.65
C GLY A 163 -7.84 -1.94 -12.50
N THR A 164 -8.25 -2.37 -11.30
CA THR A 164 -9.61 -2.81 -11.03
C THR A 164 -10.41 -1.74 -10.30
N GLY A 165 -11.71 -1.63 -10.62
CA GLY A 165 -12.67 -0.83 -9.84
C GLY A 165 -13.39 -1.65 -8.76
N ALA A 166 -13.04 -2.92 -8.57
CA ALA A 166 -13.64 -3.84 -7.62
C ALA A 166 -12.69 -4.14 -6.45
N ALA A 167 -13.21 -4.83 -5.43
CA ALA A 167 -12.36 -5.34 -4.35
C ALA A 167 -11.32 -6.33 -4.90
N LEU A 168 -10.08 -6.20 -4.40
CA LEU A 168 -8.97 -7.07 -4.80
C LEU A 168 -9.26 -8.53 -4.51
N ARG A 169 -8.79 -9.40 -5.43
CA ARG A 169 -8.71 -10.85 -5.27
C ARG A 169 -7.24 -11.26 -5.07
N PRO A 170 -6.93 -12.46 -4.59
CA PRO A 170 -5.54 -12.90 -4.38
C PRO A 170 -4.67 -12.78 -5.65
N GLU A 171 -5.22 -13.12 -6.82
CA GLU A 171 -4.54 -13.03 -8.11
C GLU A 171 -4.27 -11.60 -8.60
N ASP A 172 -4.97 -10.61 -8.04
CA ASP A 172 -4.78 -9.19 -8.36
C ASP A 172 -3.57 -8.60 -7.61
N VAL A 173 -3.11 -9.24 -6.53
CA VAL A 173 -1.94 -8.78 -5.76
C VAL A 173 -0.65 -9.16 -6.47
N ARG A 174 -0.08 -8.19 -7.16
CA ARG A 174 1.15 -8.33 -7.94
C ARG A 174 2.30 -7.69 -7.19
N CYS A 175 3.16 -8.53 -6.63
CA CYS A 175 4.31 -8.11 -5.85
C CYS A 175 5.32 -7.26 -6.66
N ASP A 176 5.58 -7.63 -7.92
CA ASP A 176 6.43 -6.88 -8.83
C ASP A 176 5.95 -5.44 -9.03
N ARG A 177 4.65 -5.23 -9.18
CA ARG A 177 4.03 -3.90 -9.30
C ARG A 177 4.10 -3.11 -7.99
N LEU A 178 3.75 -3.75 -6.87
CA LEU A 178 3.84 -3.11 -5.56
C LEU A 178 5.27 -2.71 -5.22
N ARG A 179 6.26 -3.45 -5.69
CA ARG A 179 7.68 -3.13 -5.49
C ARG A 179 8.03 -1.77 -6.07
N SER A 180 7.57 -1.43 -7.29
CA SER A 180 7.78 -0.12 -7.89
C SER A 180 7.29 1.02 -6.98
N PHE A 181 6.13 0.85 -6.34
CA PHE A 181 5.66 1.78 -5.32
C PHE A 181 6.54 1.73 -4.07
N LEU A 182 6.76 0.55 -3.49
CA LEU A 182 7.45 0.39 -2.20
C LEU A 182 8.93 0.78 -2.22
N THR A 183 9.55 0.88 -3.39
CA THR A 183 10.94 1.37 -3.56
C THR A 183 11.09 2.82 -3.07
N GLY A 184 10.04 3.66 -3.17
CA GLY A 184 10.06 5.03 -2.62
C GLY A 184 9.95 5.10 -1.10
N ARG A 185 9.65 3.99 -0.42
CA ARG A 185 9.57 3.96 1.03
C ARG A 185 10.94 4.26 1.63
N ALA A 186 11.05 5.34 2.37
CA ALA A 186 12.22 5.58 3.21
C ALA A 186 12.30 4.47 4.26
N ALA A 187 13.49 3.92 4.47
CA ALA A 187 13.74 3.02 5.59
C ALA A 187 13.57 3.82 6.88
N SER A 188 12.36 3.89 7.38
CA SER A 188 12.12 4.48 8.69
C SER A 188 12.70 3.55 9.75
N ALA A 189 13.49 4.09 10.64
CA ALA A 189 13.93 3.37 11.82
C ALA A 189 12.74 3.20 12.77
N GLY A 190 12.08 2.05 12.68
CA GLY A 190 11.02 1.65 13.60
C GLY A 190 9.62 1.59 12.97
N SER A 191 8.72 0.93 13.69
CA SER A 191 7.29 0.84 13.41
C SER A 191 6.63 2.22 13.63
N ALA A 192 6.64 3.11 12.64
CA ALA A 192 5.98 4.39 12.77
C ALA A 192 4.46 4.17 12.74
N GLU A 193 3.86 3.97 13.92
CA GLU A 193 2.40 4.07 14.07
C GLU A 193 1.89 5.50 13.81
N GLN A 194 2.81 6.49 13.87
CA GLN A 194 2.54 7.91 13.66
C GLN A 194 3.39 8.46 12.52
N PRO A 195 2.99 8.27 11.26
CA PRO A 195 3.81 8.64 10.10
C PRO A 195 4.11 10.14 10.02
N ALA A 196 3.22 11.01 10.53
CA ALA A 196 3.44 12.46 10.55
C ALA A 196 4.56 12.87 11.51
N ALA A 197 4.66 12.25 12.69
CA ALA A 197 5.74 12.50 13.63
C ALA A 197 7.08 12.02 13.08
N GLU A 198 7.10 10.86 12.44
CA GLU A 198 8.29 10.35 11.77
C GLU A 198 8.70 11.26 10.61
N TYR A 199 7.75 11.69 9.78
CA TYR A 199 8.02 12.62 8.70
C TYR A 199 8.62 13.93 9.23
N ALA A 200 8.05 14.52 10.28
CA ALA A 200 8.57 15.74 10.89
C ALA A 200 10.01 15.59 11.41
N ARG A 201 10.43 14.37 11.77
CA ARG A 201 11.81 14.06 12.20
C ARG A 201 12.79 13.92 11.05
N VAL A 202 12.34 13.43 9.86
CA VAL A 202 13.19 13.09 8.71
C VAL A 202 12.92 13.96 7.48
N HIS A 203 12.07 15.00 7.58
CA HIS A 203 11.84 15.92 6.48
C HIS A 203 13.18 16.53 6.01
N GLY A 204 13.36 16.72 4.70
CA GLY A 204 14.64 17.08 4.12
C GLY A 204 15.41 15.87 3.56
N ASP A 205 15.20 14.66 4.11
CA ASP A 205 15.69 13.40 3.53
C ASP A 205 14.62 12.66 2.73
N VAL A 206 13.35 13.07 2.87
CA VAL A 206 12.18 12.48 2.22
C VAL A 206 11.25 13.57 1.69
N ASP A 207 10.56 13.28 0.61
CA ASP A 207 9.73 14.25 -0.14
C ASP A 207 8.28 14.28 0.32
N ALA A 208 7.81 13.19 0.97
CA ALA A 208 6.38 12.99 1.22
C ALA A 208 6.08 12.06 2.41
N VAL A 209 4.82 12.06 2.82
CA VAL A 209 4.27 11.14 3.81
C VAL A 209 2.87 10.69 3.39
N VAL A 210 2.58 9.39 3.52
CA VAL A 210 1.24 8.84 3.31
C VAL A 210 0.56 8.65 4.66
N ALA A 211 -0.54 9.37 4.87
CA ALA A 211 -1.27 9.36 6.13
C ALA A 211 -2.75 9.75 5.94
N TYR A 212 -3.52 9.70 7.01
CA TYR A 212 -4.88 10.25 6.98
C TYR A 212 -4.87 11.78 6.81
N GLU A 213 -5.84 12.29 6.06
CA GLU A 213 -6.03 13.72 5.83
C GLU A 213 -5.99 14.51 7.13
N SER A 214 -6.72 14.07 8.16
CA SER A 214 -6.77 14.69 9.48
C SER A 214 -5.37 14.88 10.09
N THR A 215 -4.54 13.86 9.97
CA THR A 215 -3.15 13.89 10.48
C THR A 215 -2.31 14.93 9.75
N LEU A 216 -2.44 15.02 8.42
CA LEU A 216 -1.65 15.97 7.61
C LEU A 216 -2.15 17.41 7.74
N VAL A 217 -3.47 17.61 7.83
CA VAL A 217 -4.04 18.95 8.13
C VAL A 217 -3.58 19.43 9.49
N SER A 218 -3.58 18.57 10.50
CA SER A 218 -3.08 18.91 11.84
C SER A 218 -1.58 19.18 11.84
N LEU A 219 -0.78 18.41 11.07
CA LEU A 219 0.65 18.64 10.91
C LEU A 219 0.93 20.02 10.29
N ASN A 220 0.23 20.37 9.21
CA ASN A 220 0.34 21.70 8.59
C ASN A 220 -0.06 22.83 9.56
N ALA A 221 -1.13 22.62 10.35
CA ALA A 221 -1.60 23.61 11.33
C ALA A 221 -0.60 23.80 12.48
N SER A 222 0.18 22.80 12.82
CA SER A 222 1.18 22.85 13.92
C SER A 222 2.36 23.79 13.63
N LYS A 223 2.58 24.12 12.34
CA LYS A 223 3.73 24.93 11.87
C LYS A 223 5.10 24.36 12.28
N SER A 224 5.17 23.06 12.47
CA SER A 224 6.42 22.34 12.80
C SER A 224 7.29 22.07 11.57
N LEU A 225 6.75 22.25 10.37
CA LEU A 225 7.47 22.12 9.10
C LEU A 225 7.87 23.50 8.56
N PRO A 226 8.97 23.61 7.80
CA PRO A 226 9.37 24.84 7.13
C PRO A 226 8.31 25.39 6.17
N GLU A 227 7.68 24.49 5.42
CA GLU A 227 6.57 24.77 4.50
C GLU A 227 5.45 23.76 4.70
N PRO A 228 4.19 24.15 4.50
CA PRO A 228 3.08 23.22 4.62
C PRO A 228 3.12 22.20 3.47
N LEU A 229 2.73 20.96 3.78
CA LEU A 229 2.58 19.90 2.78
C LEU A 229 1.38 20.21 1.87
N GLU A 230 1.54 19.96 0.58
CA GLU A 230 0.44 19.90 -0.36
C GLU A 230 -0.23 18.51 -0.27
N LEU A 231 -1.55 18.47 -0.07
CA LEU A 231 -2.31 17.24 0.05
C LEU A 231 -2.80 16.79 -1.33
N VAL A 232 -2.35 15.61 -1.75
CA VAL A 232 -2.78 14.96 -2.99
C VAL A 232 -3.73 13.82 -2.67
N TYR A 233 -4.89 13.84 -3.33
CA TYR A 233 -5.92 12.81 -3.28
C TYR A 233 -5.84 12.03 -4.59
N PRO A 234 -5.32 10.80 -4.60
CA PRO A 234 -5.17 10.04 -5.83
C PRO A 234 -6.50 9.89 -6.57
N ARG A 235 -6.52 10.29 -7.86
CA ARG A 235 -7.74 10.29 -8.68
C ARG A 235 -8.34 8.90 -8.89
N ASP A 236 -7.50 7.88 -8.91
CA ASP A 236 -7.88 6.48 -9.06
C ASP A 236 -8.49 5.88 -7.78
N GLY A 237 -8.53 6.64 -6.69
CA GLY A 237 -9.34 6.36 -5.52
C GLY A 237 -8.59 6.49 -4.19
N VAL A 238 -9.39 6.69 -3.15
CA VAL A 238 -8.90 6.82 -1.78
C VAL A 238 -9.54 5.75 -0.88
N VAL A 239 -8.78 5.28 0.10
CA VAL A 239 -9.31 4.42 1.17
C VAL A 239 -9.76 5.32 2.31
N LEU A 240 -10.94 5.05 2.85
CA LEU A 240 -11.58 5.87 3.89
C LEU A 240 -11.52 5.17 5.24
N ALA A 241 -10.98 5.85 6.25
CA ALA A 241 -11.18 5.48 7.64
C ALA A 241 -12.52 6.06 8.13
N ASP A 242 -13.35 5.23 8.74
CA ASP A 242 -14.72 5.57 9.18
C ASP A 242 -14.92 5.53 10.70
N TYR A 243 -13.88 5.21 11.44
CA TYR A 243 -13.75 5.25 12.90
C TYR A 243 -14.95 4.71 13.66
N PRO A 244 -15.29 3.42 13.52
CA PRO A 244 -16.38 2.81 14.24
C PRO A 244 -16.07 2.68 15.75
N LEU A 245 -16.95 3.21 16.60
CA LEU A 245 -16.98 2.93 18.03
C LEU A 245 -17.82 1.69 18.26
N MET A 246 -17.23 0.63 18.81
CA MET A 246 -17.82 -0.71 18.95
C MET A 246 -18.08 -1.04 20.42
N LEU A 247 -19.25 -1.62 20.71
CA LEU A 247 -19.62 -2.12 22.05
C LEU A 247 -19.17 -3.57 22.22
N LEU A 248 -18.20 -3.82 23.09
CA LEU A 248 -17.71 -5.17 23.38
C LEU A 248 -18.41 -5.79 24.59
N ASP A 249 -18.63 -5.02 25.67
CA ASP A 249 -19.41 -5.43 26.82
C ASP A 249 -20.86 -4.92 26.71
N THR A 250 -21.79 -5.82 26.42
CA THR A 250 -23.22 -5.48 26.27
C THR A 250 -23.84 -4.94 27.55
N GLY A 251 -23.28 -5.21 28.72
CA GLY A 251 -23.70 -4.65 30.01
C GLY A 251 -23.49 -3.13 30.11
N LYS A 252 -22.67 -2.56 29.22
CA LYS A 252 -22.38 -1.12 29.14
C LYS A 252 -23.24 -0.36 28.11
N ARG A 253 -24.27 -1.02 27.56
CA ARG A 253 -25.10 -0.50 26.47
C ARG A 253 -25.60 0.93 26.70
N THR A 254 -26.18 1.22 27.88
CA THR A 254 -26.76 2.56 28.17
C THR A 254 -25.70 3.65 28.13
N ALA A 255 -24.51 3.40 28.74
CA ALA A 255 -23.42 4.35 28.73
C ALA A 255 -22.82 4.53 27.31
N TYR A 256 -22.72 3.46 26.55
CA TYR A 256 -22.33 3.49 25.15
C TYR A 256 -23.29 4.36 24.31
N ASP A 257 -24.60 4.13 24.41
CA ASP A 257 -25.60 4.88 23.65
C ASP A 257 -25.56 6.38 24.00
N THR A 258 -25.32 6.72 25.28
CA THR A 258 -25.14 8.11 25.72
C THR A 258 -23.89 8.74 25.09
N ALA A 259 -22.76 8.04 25.11
CA ALA A 259 -21.52 8.53 24.50
C ALA A 259 -21.65 8.70 22.99
N VAL A 260 -22.25 7.71 22.29
CA VAL A 260 -22.51 7.77 20.85
C VAL A 260 -23.44 8.93 20.48
N ALA A 261 -24.53 9.13 21.23
CA ALA A 261 -25.48 10.21 20.98
C ALA A 261 -24.80 11.59 21.05
N TRP A 262 -23.91 11.80 22.02
CA TRP A 262 -23.13 13.03 22.13
C TRP A 262 -22.09 13.16 21.00
N LEU A 263 -21.29 12.12 20.77
CA LEU A 263 -20.22 12.13 19.74
C LEU A 263 -20.78 12.38 18.33
N ARG A 264 -21.97 11.85 18.02
CA ARG A 264 -22.64 12.05 16.73
C ARG A 264 -23.52 13.28 16.69
N GLY A 265 -23.81 13.88 17.83
CA GLY A 265 -24.57 15.13 17.91
C GLY A 265 -23.76 16.31 17.36
N PRO A 266 -24.45 17.44 16.99
CA PRO A 266 -23.79 18.56 16.33
C PRO A 266 -22.60 19.15 17.11
N ASP A 267 -22.68 19.20 18.45
CA ASP A 267 -21.59 19.73 19.27
C ASP A 267 -20.39 18.82 19.33
N GLY A 268 -20.61 17.51 19.50
CA GLY A 268 -19.57 16.49 19.42
C GLY A 268 -18.88 16.47 18.06
N GLN A 269 -19.65 16.51 16.97
CA GLN A 269 -19.10 16.53 15.61
C GLN A 269 -18.27 17.79 15.35
N ARG A 270 -18.73 18.98 15.81
CA ARG A 270 -17.95 20.22 15.72
C ARG A 270 -16.68 20.17 16.58
N ALA A 271 -16.76 19.60 17.79
CA ALA A 271 -15.61 19.45 18.67
C ALA A 271 -14.56 18.53 18.05
N ILE A 272 -14.96 17.36 17.54
CA ILE A 272 -14.08 16.42 16.83
C ILE A 272 -13.39 17.11 15.64
N MET A 273 -14.16 17.71 14.74
CA MET A 273 -13.63 18.34 13.53
C MET A 273 -12.61 19.45 13.86
N ARG A 274 -12.93 20.33 14.83
CA ARG A 274 -12.02 21.44 15.21
C ARG A 274 -10.74 20.97 15.89
N THR A 275 -10.84 19.91 16.70
CA THR A 275 -9.71 19.40 17.47
C THR A 275 -8.79 18.53 16.64
N THR A 276 -9.35 17.70 15.74
CA THR A 276 -8.62 16.62 15.09
C THR A 276 -8.58 16.71 13.58
N ALA A 277 -9.23 17.70 12.97
CA ALA A 277 -9.41 17.82 11.52
C ALA A 277 -10.04 16.57 10.86
N ARG A 278 -10.74 15.70 11.62
CA ARG A 278 -11.54 14.61 11.04
C ARG A 278 -12.86 15.14 10.53
N ARG A 279 -13.30 14.59 9.40
CA ARG A 279 -14.56 14.99 8.77
C ARG A 279 -15.75 14.47 9.57
N PRO A 280 -16.78 15.30 9.80
CA PRO A 280 -18.00 14.87 10.47
C PRO A 280 -18.76 13.84 9.62
N VAL A 281 -19.45 12.90 10.28
CA VAL A 281 -20.42 12.00 9.64
C VAL A 281 -21.76 12.68 9.39
N ASP A 282 -22.09 13.71 10.16
CA ASP A 282 -23.28 14.52 9.96
C ASP A 282 -23.03 15.55 8.82
N PRO A 283 -23.73 15.44 7.69
CA PRO A 283 -23.56 16.36 6.57
C PRO A 283 -24.03 17.79 6.88
N ALA A 284 -24.83 17.98 7.93
CA ALA A 284 -25.28 19.31 8.35
C ALA A 284 -24.17 20.12 9.07
N VAL A 285 -23.10 19.49 9.51
CA VAL A 285 -21.96 20.18 10.10
C VAL A 285 -21.08 20.75 9.00
N GLU A 286 -21.07 22.08 8.90
CA GLU A 286 -20.29 22.82 7.92
C GLU A 286 -18.79 22.55 8.11
N ARG A 287 -18.08 22.27 7.01
CA ARG A 287 -16.66 21.96 6.97
C ARG A 287 -15.84 23.18 6.55
N PRO A 288 -14.68 23.44 7.19
CA PRO A 288 -13.76 24.46 6.73
C PRO A 288 -13.18 24.10 5.36
N GLU A 289 -12.64 25.09 4.63
CA GLU A 289 -12.09 24.92 3.30
C GLU A 289 -11.08 23.75 3.21
N ALA A 290 -10.20 23.60 4.21
CA ALA A 290 -9.23 22.50 4.27
C ALA A 290 -9.86 21.09 4.25
N LEU A 291 -11.14 20.94 4.64
CA LEU A 291 -11.89 19.69 4.65
C LEU A 291 -13.04 19.67 3.64
N ALA A 292 -13.20 20.72 2.83
CA ALA A 292 -14.31 20.86 1.90
C ALA A 292 -14.14 20.06 0.60
N ARG A 293 -12.90 19.67 0.25
CA ARG A 293 -12.60 18.92 -0.98
C ARG A 293 -13.44 17.62 -1.03
N PRO A 294 -14.10 17.31 -2.16
CA PRO A 294 -14.78 16.04 -2.36
C PRO A 294 -13.81 14.86 -2.22
N LEU A 295 -14.26 13.75 -1.64
CA LEU A 295 -13.42 12.57 -1.41
C LEU A 295 -13.07 11.80 -2.68
N GLY A 296 -13.78 12.03 -3.80
CA GLY A 296 -13.58 11.25 -5.01
C GLY A 296 -14.14 9.82 -4.88
N THR A 297 -13.54 8.89 -5.62
CA THR A 297 -13.94 7.48 -5.61
C THR A 297 -13.37 6.78 -4.37
N GLY A 298 -14.23 6.16 -3.58
CA GLY A 298 -13.81 5.30 -2.48
C GLY A 298 -13.34 3.94 -3.02
N LEU A 299 -12.20 3.44 -2.54
CA LEU A 299 -11.72 2.11 -2.86
C LEU A 299 -12.32 1.07 -1.92
N TYR A 300 -12.56 -0.13 -2.44
CA TYR A 300 -13.07 -1.25 -1.66
C TYR A 300 -11.97 -1.90 -0.84
N PHE A 301 -12.26 -2.19 0.41
CA PHE A 301 -11.43 -3.06 1.22
C PHE A 301 -11.56 -4.51 0.71
N PRO A 302 -10.48 -5.32 0.70
CA PRO A 302 -10.55 -6.72 0.31
C PRO A 302 -11.58 -7.52 1.14
N GLY A 303 -12.37 -8.36 0.47
CA GLY A 303 -13.36 -9.21 1.13
C GLY A 303 -12.80 -10.53 1.67
N ARG A 304 -11.49 -10.78 1.56
CA ARG A 304 -10.86 -12.06 1.91
C ARG A 304 -9.53 -11.84 2.62
N GLN A 305 -9.27 -12.62 3.69
CA GLN A 305 -8.04 -12.52 4.48
C GLN A 305 -6.80 -12.85 3.62
N GLU A 306 -6.91 -13.79 2.67
CA GLU A 306 -5.79 -14.19 1.80
C GLU A 306 -5.25 -13.01 0.95
N VAL A 307 -6.08 -12.04 0.64
CA VAL A 307 -5.63 -10.81 -0.06
C VAL A 307 -4.78 -9.97 0.86
N VAL A 308 -5.19 -9.80 2.11
CA VAL A 308 -4.41 -9.06 3.12
C VAL A 308 -3.07 -9.75 3.35
N ASP A 309 -3.07 -11.08 3.48
CA ASP A 309 -1.85 -11.87 3.67
C ASP A 309 -0.91 -11.75 2.47
N ALA A 310 -1.43 -11.76 1.25
CA ALA A 310 -0.66 -11.55 0.03
C ALA A 310 -0.05 -10.14 -0.05
N LEU A 311 -0.80 -9.11 0.36
CA LEU A 311 -0.31 -7.72 0.43
C LEU A 311 0.84 -7.59 1.42
N LEU A 312 0.71 -8.17 2.61
CA LEU A 312 1.77 -8.15 3.63
C LEU A 312 3.00 -8.94 3.18
N ALA A 313 2.82 -10.10 2.54
CA ALA A 313 3.91 -10.87 1.96
C ALA A 313 4.63 -10.08 0.84
N ALA A 314 3.90 -9.33 0.01
CA ALA A 314 4.49 -8.47 -1.01
C ALA A 314 5.29 -7.31 -0.37
N TYR A 315 4.78 -6.73 0.71
CA TYR A 315 5.48 -5.69 1.47
C TYR A 315 6.81 -6.21 2.05
N ASP A 316 6.81 -7.40 2.64
CA ASP A 316 8.01 -8.01 3.23
C ASP A 316 9.08 -8.28 2.16
N ARG A 317 8.69 -8.79 0.99
CA ARG A 317 9.60 -9.10 -0.12
C ARG A 317 10.05 -7.88 -0.92
N ALA A 318 9.44 -6.72 -0.76
CA ALA A 318 9.80 -5.53 -1.54
C ALA A 318 11.25 -5.08 -1.37
N GLY A 319 11.87 -5.38 -0.22
CA GLY A 319 13.28 -5.07 0.06
C GLY A 319 14.30 -6.08 -0.48
N GLU A 320 13.85 -7.20 -1.06
CA GLU A 320 14.76 -8.22 -1.59
C GLU A 320 15.41 -7.76 -2.90
N PRO A 321 16.72 -8.01 -3.10
CA PRO A 321 17.40 -7.68 -4.35
C PRO A 321 16.76 -8.39 -5.55
N VAL A 322 16.50 -7.67 -6.63
CA VAL A 322 16.00 -8.21 -7.89
C VAL A 322 17.11 -8.18 -8.92
N ARG A 323 17.33 -9.32 -9.59
CA ARG A 323 18.25 -9.45 -10.73
C ARG A 323 17.56 -10.21 -11.85
N ILE A 324 17.55 -9.61 -13.04
CA ILE A 324 16.95 -10.23 -14.24
C ILE A 324 17.93 -10.11 -15.41
N VAL A 325 18.10 -11.19 -16.15
CA VAL A 325 18.85 -11.22 -17.42
C VAL A 325 17.84 -11.39 -18.56
N TYR A 326 17.68 -10.37 -19.38
CA TYR A 326 16.91 -10.42 -20.62
C TYR A 326 17.81 -10.87 -21.76
N VAL A 327 17.51 -12.02 -22.35
CA VAL A 327 18.20 -12.61 -23.51
C VAL A 327 17.31 -12.33 -24.72
N LEU A 328 17.70 -11.33 -25.51
CA LEU A 328 16.86 -10.74 -26.55
C LEU A 328 17.38 -11.10 -27.94
N ASP A 329 16.52 -11.71 -28.74
CA ASP A 329 16.82 -12.10 -30.11
C ASP A 329 16.83 -10.86 -31.04
N TYR A 330 17.95 -10.69 -31.73
CA TYR A 330 18.20 -9.66 -32.75
C TYR A 330 18.55 -10.27 -34.11
N SER A 331 18.09 -11.51 -34.37
CA SER A 331 18.18 -12.13 -35.69
C SER A 331 17.31 -11.38 -36.71
N THR A 332 17.61 -11.54 -37.99
CA THR A 332 16.90 -10.86 -39.08
C THR A 332 15.42 -11.24 -39.15
N SER A 333 15.00 -12.39 -38.63
CA SER A 333 13.59 -12.81 -38.49
C SER A 333 12.78 -11.89 -37.59
N MET A 334 13.40 -11.25 -36.59
CA MET A 334 12.76 -10.28 -35.71
C MET A 334 12.33 -8.99 -36.41
N ARG A 335 12.72 -8.77 -37.66
CA ARG A 335 12.41 -7.53 -38.41
C ARG A 335 10.89 -7.25 -38.48
N GLY A 336 10.54 -5.97 -38.38
CA GLY A 336 9.16 -5.51 -38.51
C GLY A 336 8.43 -5.46 -37.15
N PRO A 337 7.23 -6.03 -37.03
CA PRO A 337 6.39 -5.90 -35.82
C PRO A 337 7.05 -6.45 -34.56
N ARG A 338 7.81 -7.54 -34.65
CA ARG A 338 8.43 -8.24 -33.49
C ARG A 338 9.45 -7.34 -32.77
N ILE A 339 10.44 -6.82 -33.50
CA ILE A 339 11.45 -5.92 -32.91
C ILE A 339 10.80 -4.59 -32.47
N ALA A 340 9.78 -4.10 -33.17
CA ALA A 340 9.04 -2.93 -32.77
C ALA A 340 8.25 -3.17 -31.47
N GLY A 341 7.63 -4.34 -31.30
CA GLY A 341 6.96 -4.77 -30.08
C GLY A 341 7.93 -4.87 -28.90
N LEU A 342 9.12 -5.46 -29.13
CA LEU A 342 10.18 -5.54 -28.12
C LEU A 342 10.60 -4.14 -27.64
N ARG A 343 10.85 -3.23 -28.57
CA ARG A 343 11.22 -1.83 -28.25
C ARG A 343 10.12 -1.11 -27.48
N ARG A 344 8.86 -1.19 -27.93
CA ARG A 344 7.71 -0.61 -27.21
C ARG A 344 7.59 -1.17 -25.78
N THR A 345 7.85 -2.45 -25.60
CA THR A 345 7.82 -3.07 -24.28
C THR A 345 8.88 -2.45 -23.36
N PHE A 346 10.10 -2.29 -23.82
CA PHE A 346 11.17 -1.65 -23.04
C PHE A 346 10.99 -0.14 -22.90
N GLU A 347 10.29 0.54 -23.81
CA GLU A 347 9.81 1.92 -23.61
C GLU A 347 8.93 2.05 -22.37
N VAL A 348 8.08 1.04 -22.10
CA VAL A 348 7.25 1.01 -20.88
C VAL A 348 8.08 0.64 -19.66
N LEU A 349 8.87 -0.44 -19.74
CA LEU A 349 9.64 -0.97 -18.60
C LEU A 349 10.76 -0.01 -18.15
N ALA A 350 11.38 0.70 -19.05
CA ALA A 350 12.47 1.66 -18.78
C ALA A 350 12.03 3.13 -18.92
N GLY A 351 10.72 3.39 -19.06
CA GLY A 351 10.16 4.73 -19.24
C GLY A 351 9.32 5.21 -18.05
N HIS A 352 8.16 5.78 -18.36
CA HIS A 352 7.19 6.28 -17.37
C HIS A 352 6.05 5.26 -17.19
N GLY A 353 6.41 4.00 -16.90
CA GLY A 353 5.47 2.88 -16.85
C GLY A 353 4.68 2.74 -15.53
N GLY A 354 4.81 3.69 -14.61
CA GLY A 354 4.15 3.59 -13.30
C GLY A 354 4.54 2.30 -12.57
N PHE A 355 3.57 1.45 -12.29
CA PHE A 355 3.80 0.15 -11.64
C PHE A 355 4.58 -0.88 -12.49
N GLU A 356 4.75 -0.65 -13.78
CA GLU A 356 5.41 -1.58 -14.70
C GLU A 356 6.91 -1.30 -14.89
N GLN A 357 7.37 -0.16 -14.45
CA GLN A 357 8.73 0.33 -14.66
C GLN A 357 9.76 -0.51 -13.89
N PHE A 358 10.98 -0.62 -14.43
CA PHE A 358 12.15 -1.01 -13.63
C PHE A 358 12.35 -0.01 -12.50
N HIS A 359 12.83 -0.48 -11.35
CA HIS A 359 12.93 0.35 -10.16
C HIS A 359 14.36 0.46 -9.65
N VAL A 360 14.65 1.51 -8.90
CA VAL A 360 15.92 1.70 -8.21
C VAL A 360 16.25 0.48 -7.34
N GLY A 361 17.51 0.02 -7.45
CA GLY A 361 18.01 -1.19 -6.79
C GLY A 361 17.85 -2.47 -7.61
N GLU A 362 17.07 -2.48 -8.70
CA GLU A 362 16.97 -3.63 -9.60
C GLU A 362 18.23 -3.74 -10.47
N THR A 363 18.78 -4.93 -10.60
CA THR A 363 19.91 -5.22 -11.51
C THR A 363 19.36 -5.89 -12.76
N VAL A 364 19.47 -5.20 -13.88
CA VAL A 364 19.01 -5.64 -15.20
C VAL A 364 20.21 -5.89 -16.10
N THR A 365 20.31 -7.09 -16.65
CA THR A 365 21.25 -7.40 -17.73
C THR A 365 20.47 -7.53 -19.03
N VAL A 366 20.81 -6.73 -20.01
CA VAL A 366 20.36 -6.87 -21.40
C VAL A 366 21.45 -7.58 -22.18
N LEU A 367 21.16 -8.80 -22.68
CA LEU A 367 21.99 -9.59 -23.54
C LEU A 367 21.30 -9.72 -24.89
N ARG A 368 21.80 -8.98 -25.89
CA ARG A 368 21.30 -9.05 -27.27
C ARG A 368 22.12 -10.07 -28.05
N PHE A 369 21.46 -10.92 -28.83
CA PHE A 369 22.13 -11.95 -29.60
C PHE A 369 21.49 -12.13 -30.99
N ALA A 370 22.25 -12.67 -31.91
CA ALA A 370 21.87 -13.23 -33.19
C ALA A 370 22.73 -14.47 -33.45
N GLY A 371 23.53 -14.52 -34.50
CA GLY A 371 24.53 -15.57 -34.68
C GLY A 371 25.62 -15.62 -33.61
N THR A 372 25.81 -14.55 -32.87
CA THR A 372 26.70 -14.40 -31.69
C THR A 372 26.05 -13.44 -30.68
N VAL A 373 26.67 -13.30 -29.50
CA VAL A 373 26.31 -12.23 -28.57
C VAL A 373 26.76 -10.89 -29.18
N LEU A 374 25.79 -9.98 -29.36
CA LEU A 374 25.99 -8.65 -29.95
C LEU A 374 26.31 -7.59 -28.88
N GLU A 375 25.62 -7.67 -27.75
CA GLU A 375 25.83 -6.79 -26.60
C GLU A 375 25.49 -7.52 -25.31
N GLU A 376 26.25 -7.22 -24.27
CA GLU A 376 25.95 -7.59 -22.90
C GLU A 376 26.14 -6.35 -22.04
N ARG A 377 25.06 -5.86 -21.47
CA ARG A 377 25.05 -4.71 -20.57
C ARG A 377 24.36 -5.05 -19.26
N THR A 378 25.07 -4.94 -18.16
CA THR A 378 24.49 -5.03 -16.81
C THR A 378 24.40 -3.63 -16.20
N THR A 379 23.21 -3.27 -15.73
CA THR A 379 22.94 -1.99 -15.09
C THR A 379 22.20 -2.24 -13.79
N THR A 380 22.71 -1.70 -12.67
CA THR A 380 21.91 -1.58 -11.44
C THR A 380 21.27 -0.20 -11.47
N VAL A 381 19.96 -0.19 -11.51
CA VAL A 381 19.19 1.06 -11.63
C VAL A 381 19.40 1.91 -10.39
N ALA A 382 19.98 3.08 -10.54
CA ALA A 382 20.12 4.09 -9.50
C ALA A 382 19.21 5.31 -9.75
N GLY A 383 18.69 5.45 -10.97
CA GLY A 383 17.78 6.52 -11.33
C GLY A 383 17.50 6.57 -12.84
N ARG A 384 16.92 7.67 -13.28
CA ARG A 384 16.48 7.87 -14.67
C ARG A 384 17.57 7.66 -15.72
N PRO A 385 18.82 8.13 -15.56
CA PRO A 385 19.86 7.90 -16.57
C PRO A 385 20.10 6.40 -16.88
N ASP A 386 19.96 5.53 -15.87
CA ASP A 386 20.12 4.09 -16.03
C ASP A 386 18.95 3.47 -16.81
N LEU A 387 17.73 3.95 -16.55
CA LEU A 387 16.54 3.57 -17.31
C LEU A 387 16.68 3.98 -18.79
N ASP A 388 17.15 5.19 -19.06
CA ASP A 388 17.41 5.67 -20.41
C ASP A 388 18.51 4.83 -21.11
N ALA A 389 19.55 4.43 -20.40
CA ALA A 389 20.60 3.57 -20.91
C ALA A 389 20.08 2.14 -21.26
N LEU A 390 19.20 1.57 -20.44
CA LEU A 390 18.54 0.28 -20.74
C LEU A 390 17.65 0.38 -21.97
N ARG A 391 16.86 1.46 -22.09
CA ARG A 391 16.03 1.72 -23.26
C ARG A 391 16.88 1.88 -24.52
N ALA A 392 17.97 2.62 -24.47
CA ALA A 392 18.87 2.82 -25.59
C ALA A 392 19.51 1.50 -26.07
N SER A 393 19.91 0.64 -25.14
CA SER A 393 20.47 -0.70 -25.45
C SER A 393 19.48 -1.55 -26.28
N VAL A 394 18.19 -1.54 -25.94
CA VAL A 394 17.16 -2.29 -26.69
C VAL A 394 16.73 -1.59 -27.98
N SER A 395 16.91 -0.27 -28.09
CA SER A 395 16.53 0.50 -29.29
C SER A 395 17.53 0.40 -30.43
N ALA A 396 18.67 -0.27 -30.26
CA ALA A 396 19.69 -0.43 -31.29
C ALA A 396 19.11 -1.10 -32.57
N ASN A 397 19.63 -0.72 -33.74
CA ASN A 397 19.13 -1.19 -35.02
C ASN A 397 20.19 -2.03 -35.76
N ASP A 398 20.59 -3.13 -35.13
CA ASP A 398 21.69 -4.00 -35.56
C ASP A 398 21.26 -5.46 -35.74
N LEU A 399 20.06 -5.66 -36.34
CA LEU A 399 19.61 -7.00 -36.71
C LEU A 399 20.60 -7.66 -37.68
N THR A 400 21.00 -8.88 -37.39
CA THR A 400 21.97 -9.65 -38.19
C THR A 400 21.60 -11.12 -38.29
N ASP A 401 22.20 -11.84 -39.21
CA ASP A 401 21.85 -13.22 -39.49
C ASP A 401 22.35 -14.21 -38.41
N GLY A 402 21.64 -15.33 -38.33
CA GLY A 402 21.90 -16.41 -37.40
C GLY A 402 21.16 -16.24 -36.08
N THR A 403 20.93 -17.36 -35.39
CA THR A 403 20.18 -17.42 -34.12
C THR A 403 20.86 -18.44 -33.23
N ALA A 404 21.76 -17.95 -32.30
CA ALA A 404 22.57 -18.76 -31.41
C ALA A 404 21.99 -18.77 -29.97
N ILE A 405 20.75 -19.24 -29.82
CA ILE A 405 20.00 -19.18 -28.55
C ILE A 405 20.74 -19.87 -27.40
N TRP A 406 21.28 -21.09 -27.66
CA TRP A 406 21.94 -21.85 -26.60
C TRP A 406 23.26 -21.23 -26.15
N SER A 407 24.02 -20.60 -27.08
CA SER A 407 25.20 -19.82 -26.74
C SER A 407 24.84 -18.59 -25.91
N ALA A 408 23.77 -17.90 -26.27
CA ALA A 408 23.26 -16.73 -25.52
C ALA A 408 22.77 -17.14 -24.13
N LEU A 409 22.06 -18.26 -24.01
CA LEU A 409 21.57 -18.78 -22.73
C LEU A 409 22.73 -19.27 -21.83
N ASP A 410 23.77 -19.94 -22.40
CA ASP A 410 25.02 -20.27 -21.68
C ASP A 410 25.66 -19.01 -21.09
N ARG A 411 25.78 -17.96 -21.89
CA ARG A 411 26.31 -16.69 -21.43
C ARG A 411 25.43 -16.06 -20.34
N ALA A 412 24.12 -16.09 -20.51
CA ALA A 412 23.17 -15.57 -19.54
C ALA A 412 23.29 -16.26 -18.18
N TYR A 413 23.44 -17.58 -18.14
CA TYR A 413 23.61 -18.32 -16.89
C TYR A 413 24.92 -17.98 -16.17
N ARG A 414 25.99 -17.65 -16.90
CA ARG A 414 27.27 -17.23 -16.29
C ARG A 414 27.18 -15.88 -15.60
N VAL A 415 26.22 -15.01 -16.02
CA VAL A 415 26.06 -13.66 -15.47
C VAL A 415 24.84 -13.50 -14.57
N ALA A 416 23.90 -14.46 -14.56
CA ALA A 416 22.65 -14.36 -13.82
C ALA A 416 22.83 -14.36 -12.29
N GLY A 417 23.85 -15.04 -11.77
CA GLY A 417 24.04 -15.20 -10.32
C GLY A 417 22.85 -15.93 -9.68
N LYS A 418 22.09 -15.25 -8.82
CA LYS A 418 20.83 -15.77 -8.22
C LYS A 418 19.58 -15.16 -8.86
N GLY A 419 19.72 -14.51 -10.02
CA GLY A 419 18.62 -13.84 -10.71
C GLY A 419 17.79 -14.79 -11.57
N ASN A 420 16.83 -14.19 -12.29
CA ASN A 420 16.00 -14.88 -13.28
C ASN A 420 16.53 -14.61 -14.69
N VAL A 421 16.34 -15.57 -15.60
CA VAL A 421 16.65 -15.41 -17.03
C VAL A 421 15.35 -15.39 -17.83
N ILE A 422 15.20 -14.42 -18.72
CA ILE A 422 14.05 -14.28 -19.61
C ILE A 422 14.53 -14.25 -21.04
N VAL A 423 14.22 -15.28 -21.82
CA VAL A 423 14.54 -15.37 -23.24
C VAL A 423 13.36 -14.89 -24.06
N VAL A 424 13.61 -14.00 -25.03
CA VAL A 424 12.61 -13.54 -26.00
C VAL A 424 13.13 -13.84 -27.39
N THR A 425 12.46 -14.71 -28.14
CA THR A 425 12.90 -15.17 -29.47
C THR A 425 11.69 -15.52 -30.36
N ASP A 426 11.86 -15.42 -31.68
CA ASP A 426 10.89 -15.82 -32.72
C ASP A 426 11.37 -17.00 -33.55
N GLY A 427 12.54 -17.56 -33.21
CA GLY A 427 13.20 -18.55 -34.05
C GLY A 427 13.71 -19.78 -33.33
N GLU A 428 14.23 -20.70 -34.16
CA GLU A 428 14.96 -21.87 -33.71
C GLU A 428 16.48 -21.62 -33.77
N ASN A 429 17.20 -22.31 -32.89
CA ASN A 429 18.69 -22.27 -32.92
C ASN A 429 19.21 -22.83 -34.23
N ASN A 430 19.94 -22.04 -35.00
CA ASN A 430 20.54 -22.47 -36.27
C ASN A 430 22.05 -22.29 -36.34
N THR A 431 22.67 -21.76 -35.28
CA THR A 431 24.12 -21.60 -35.19
C THR A 431 24.59 -21.60 -33.75
N GLY A 432 25.89 -21.62 -33.53
CA GLY A 432 26.50 -21.64 -32.18
C GLY A 432 26.32 -22.99 -31.48
N MET A 433 26.24 -22.95 -30.16
CA MET A 433 26.12 -24.13 -29.29
C MET A 433 24.86 -24.95 -29.64
N THR A 434 25.01 -26.26 -29.62
CA THR A 434 23.86 -27.18 -29.80
C THR A 434 23.13 -27.39 -28.47
N PRO A 435 21.86 -27.85 -28.50
CA PRO A 435 21.14 -28.22 -27.30
C PRO A 435 21.81 -29.28 -26.44
N GLN A 436 22.53 -30.23 -27.08
CA GLN A 436 23.26 -31.29 -26.41
C GLN A 436 24.48 -30.75 -25.65
N GLU A 437 25.25 -29.89 -26.29
CA GLU A 437 26.41 -29.21 -25.65
C GLU A 437 25.93 -28.33 -24.49
N PHE A 438 24.80 -27.60 -24.63
CA PHE A 438 24.21 -26.81 -23.56
C PHE A 438 23.77 -27.68 -22.38
N THR A 439 23.09 -28.81 -22.66
CA THR A 439 22.65 -29.73 -21.60
C THR A 439 23.84 -30.38 -20.88
N ALA A 440 24.93 -30.64 -21.59
CA ALA A 440 26.18 -31.15 -20.99
C ALA A 440 26.87 -30.10 -20.11
N ALA A 441 26.84 -28.81 -20.53
CA ALA A 441 27.38 -27.70 -19.75
C ALA A 441 26.54 -27.40 -18.51
N TRP A 442 25.24 -27.53 -18.63
CA TRP A 442 24.22 -27.20 -17.60
C TRP A 442 23.27 -28.37 -17.34
N PRO A 443 23.73 -29.49 -16.76
CA PRO A 443 22.87 -30.63 -16.42
C PRO A 443 21.81 -30.25 -15.41
N THR A 444 22.13 -29.32 -14.52
CA THR A 444 21.18 -28.65 -13.60
C THR A 444 21.28 -27.13 -13.82
N PRO A 445 20.36 -26.54 -14.55
CA PRO A 445 20.37 -25.09 -14.78
C PRO A 445 20.30 -24.30 -13.45
N PRO A 446 21.07 -23.21 -13.31
CA PRO A 446 21.34 -22.60 -12.01
C PRO A 446 20.19 -21.71 -11.49
N VAL A 447 19.32 -21.22 -12.40
CA VAL A 447 18.30 -20.19 -12.08
C VAL A 447 17.02 -20.40 -12.88
N PRO A 448 15.86 -19.92 -12.37
CA PRO A 448 14.63 -19.95 -13.12
C PRO A 448 14.76 -19.27 -14.47
N THR A 449 14.32 -19.98 -15.51
CA THR A 449 14.39 -19.51 -16.90
C THR A 449 12.99 -19.45 -17.48
N TRP A 450 12.65 -18.31 -18.07
CA TRP A 450 11.38 -18.04 -18.72
C TRP A 450 11.63 -17.86 -20.21
N VAL A 451 10.69 -18.31 -21.01
CA VAL A 451 10.82 -18.20 -22.47
C VAL A 451 9.56 -17.52 -23.01
N VAL A 452 9.73 -16.40 -23.70
CA VAL A 452 8.68 -15.76 -24.46
C VAL A 452 8.87 -16.09 -25.93
N ARG A 453 7.95 -16.87 -26.48
CA ARG A 453 7.94 -17.29 -27.88
C ARG A 453 7.09 -16.31 -28.69
N LEU A 454 7.70 -15.68 -29.70
CA LEU A 454 7.02 -14.75 -30.57
C LEU A 454 6.46 -15.48 -31.80
N ASP A 455 5.17 -15.21 -32.11
CA ASP A 455 4.46 -15.71 -33.29
C ASP A 455 4.50 -17.24 -33.47
N GLY A 456 4.43 -17.98 -32.36
CA GLY A 456 4.33 -19.44 -32.40
C GLY A 456 5.63 -20.16 -32.75
N ALA A 457 6.79 -19.51 -32.60
CA ALA A 457 8.08 -20.18 -32.65
C ALA A 457 8.07 -21.43 -31.76
N ASP A 458 8.57 -22.57 -32.27
CA ASP A 458 8.60 -23.82 -31.52
C ASP A 458 10.01 -24.19 -31.02
N PRO A 459 10.49 -23.52 -29.97
CA PRO A 459 11.69 -23.96 -29.28
C PRO A 459 11.31 -25.01 -28.22
N VAL A 460 10.81 -26.18 -28.63
CA VAL A 460 10.35 -27.28 -27.74
C VAL A 460 11.36 -27.54 -26.63
N ARG A 461 12.65 -27.51 -26.96
CA ARG A 461 13.74 -27.74 -25.98
C ARG A 461 13.93 -26.56 -25.01
N LEU A 462 13.62 -25.33 -25.41
CA LEU A 462 13.65 -24.17 -24.49
C LEU A 462 12.50 -24.23 -23.49
N ALA A 463 11.30 -24.66 -23.92
CA ALA A 463 10.20 -24.89 -23.02
C ALA A 463 10.50 -25.95 -21.96
N ASP A 464 11.25 -27.02 -22.35
CA ASP A 464 11.74 -28.03 -21.39
C ASP A 464 12.72 -27.43 -20.37
N VAL A 465 13.69 -26.61 -20.82
CA VAL A 465 14.59 -25.90 -19.90
C VAL A 465 13.82 -24.99 -18.96
N ALA A 466 12.85 -24.21 -19.47
CA ALA A 466 12.01 -23.35 -18.65
C ALA A 466 11.29 -24.15 -17.54
N THR A 467 10.63 -25.25 -17.92
CA THR A 467 9.92 -26.12 -16.96
C THR A 467 10.85 -26.71 -15.90
N ARG A 468 12.01 -27.24 -16.31
CA ARG A 468 13.00 -27.86 -15.40
C ARG A 468 13.60 -26.87 -14.41
N THR A 469 13.62 -25.58 -14.73
CA THR A 469 14.16 -24.53 -13.87
C THR A 469 13.11 -23.89 -12.95
N GLY A 470 11.85 -24.33 -13.02
CA GLY A 470 10.75 -23.71 -12.28
C GLY A 470 10.17 -22.45 -12.95
N GLY A 471 10.63 -22.14 -14.17
CA GLY A 471 10.00 -21.14 -15.03
C GLY A 471 8.94 -21.75 -15.95
N ARG A 472 8.59 -21.06 -17.02
CA ARG A 472 7.66 -21.54 -18.04
C ARG A 472 7.88 -20.87 -19.40
N ALA A 473 7.36 -21.48 -20.46
CA ALA A 473 7.24 -20.83 -21.76
C ALA A 473 5.88 -20.13 -21.88
N VAL A 474 5.86 -18.97 -22.52
CA VAL A 474 4.67 -18.15 -22.77
C VAL A 474 4.69 -17.73 -24.23
N ASP A 475 3.55 -17.89 -24.91
CA ASP A 475 3.38 -17.41 -26.27
C ASP A 475 2.97 -15.93 -26.25
N ALA A 476 3.54 -15.16 -27.16
CA ALA A 476 3.21 -13.74 -27.34
C ALA A 476 3.33 -13.36 -28.83
N ASP A 477 2.70 -12.27 -29.17
CA ASP A 477 2.94 -11.50 -30.38
C ASP A 477 3.53 -10.13 -30.04
N ALA A 478 3.72 -9.28 -31.04
CA ALA A 478 4.27 -7.95 -30.86
C ALA A 478 3.45 -7.04 -29.93
N ASP A 479 2.14 -7.28 -29.82
CA ASP A 479 1.20 -6.46 -29.05
C ASP A 479 1.00 -7.01 -27.62
N SER A 480 1.11 -8.33 -27.43
CA SER A 480 0.96 -9.01 -26.15
C SER A 480 2.27 -9.21 -25.38
N LEU A 481 3.44 -8.88 -25.95
CA LEU A 481 4.77 -9.10 -25.35
C LEU A 481 4.91 -8.45 -23.97
N LEU A 482 4.42 -7.23 -23.81
CA LEU A 482 4.45 -6.57 -22.50
C LEU A 482 3.64 -7.36 -21.45
N THR A 483 2.47 -7.88 -21.84
CA THR A 483 1.61 -8.71 -20.97
C THR A 483 2.29 -10.03 -20.61
N ALA A 484 2.97 -10.66 -21.57
CA ALA A 484 3.76 -11.87 -21.33
C ALA A 484 4.89 -11.62 -20.34
N LEU A 485 5.69 -10.57 -20.53
CA LEU A 485 6.77 -10.20 -19.59
C LEU A 485 6.23 -9.85 -18.20
N ARG A 486 5.09 -9.14 -18.12
CA ARG A 486 4.40 -8.89 -16.86
C ARG A 486 4.03 -10.17 -16.10
N SER A 487 3.57 -11.19 -16.81
CA SER A 487 3.19 -12.47 -16.20
C SER A 487 4.37 -13.24 -15.62
N ILE A 488 5.59 -12.89 -16.02
CA ILE A 488 6.85 -13.52 -15.64
C ILE A 488 7.56 -12.78 -14.50
N ARG A 489 7.48 -11.45 -14.47
CA ARG A 489 8.11 -10.61 -13.45
C ARG A 489 7.39 -10.73 -12.09
N GLY A 490 7.18 -11.93 -11.61
CA GLY A 490 6.67 -12.16 -10.25
C GLY A 490 7.74 -11.88 -9.18
N CYS A 491 7.33 -11.84 -7.90
CA CYS A 491 8.30 -11.83 -6.80
C CYS A 491 9.04 -13.13 -6.66
#